data_6c80dd81ea0ab7e13a53cd2dd270e0f1
#
_entry.id   6c80dd81ea0ab7e13a53cd2dd270e0f1
#
_cell.length_a   1.000
_cell.length_b   1.000
_cell.length_c   1.000
_cell.angle_alpha   90.00
_cell.angle_beta   90.00
_cell.angle_gamma   90.00
#
_symmetry.space_group_name_H-M   'P 1'
#
loop_
_entity.id
_entity.type
_entity.pdbx_description
1 polymer ?
#
loop_
_entity_poly.entity_id
_entity_poly.type
_entity_poly.pdbx_seq_one_letter_code
_entity_poly.pdbx_strand_id
1 'polypeptide(L)'
;MLSLRQSEIKRKTNETDISVFINLDGNGISEIETGIPFLDHMLHQISSHGLFDLKIKAIGDTHIDDHHTNEDVGIALGKAFSKALGERKGISRFGHFFAPLDEALVQVTLDCSGRPHLSYDLQLKAPRIGNYDTELVKEFFIAFVNNSGITLHINQIRGSNSHHIVEACFKAFSRAMRMATEIDLRRSDSIPSSKGMLENQ
;
A
#
# COMPACT_ATOMS: atom_id res chain seq x y z
N MET A 1 -7.71 0.39 26.76
CA MET A 1 -7.64 1.38 25.64
C MET A 1 -6.93 0.68 24.48
N LEU A 2 -7.54 0.65 23.29
CA LEU A 2 -6.84 0.22 22.08
C LEU A 2 -5.68 1.20 21.87
N SER A 3 -4.46 0.69 21.69
CA SER A 3 -3.31 1.53 21.33
C SER A 3 -3.58 2.21 19.98
N LEU A 4 -3.19 3.47 19.85
CA LEU A 4 -3.28 4.17 18.55
C LEU A 4 -2.46 3.42 17.51
N ARG A 5 -3.12 2.93 16.44
CA ARG A 5 -2.48 2.21 15.34
C ARG A 5 -1.94 3.21 14.32
N GLN A 6 -0.93 3.96 14.75
CA GLN A 6 -0.28 4.98 13.94
C GLN A 6 1.24 4.88 14.03
N SER A 7 1.93 5.34 13.03
CA SER A 7 3.39 5.37 13.03
C SER A 7 3.95 6.46 12.12
N GLU A 8 5.17 6.88 12.42
CA GLU A 8 5.98 7.72 11.56
C GLU A 8 7.30 7.01 11.25
N ILE A 9 7.72 7.08 9.99
CA ILE A 9 9.01 6.60 9.47
C ILE A 9 9.70 7.75 8.75
N LYS A 10 10.96 7.93 9.06
CA LYS A 10 11.88 8.80 8.32
C LYS A 10 12.98 7.95 7.71
N ARG A 11 13.23 8.11 6.42
CA ARG A 11 14.25 7.39 5.67
C ARG A 11 15.05 8.40 4.86
N LYS A 12 16.36 8.42 5.10
CA LYS A 12 17.29 9.28 4.38
C LYS A 12 18.42 8.43 3.82
N THR A 13 18.69 8.61 2.54
CA THR A 13 19.83 8.03 1.82
C THR A 13 20.63 9.17 1.17
N ASN A 14 21.55 8.84 0.29
CA ASN A 14 22.22 9.85 -0.55
C ASN A 14 21.31 10.30 -1.71
N GLU A 15 20.28 9.53 -2.04
CA GLU A 15 19.41 9.71 -3.21
C GLU A 15 18.06 10.32 -2.82
N THR A 16 17.57 10.01 -1.61
CA THR A 16 16.22 10.40 -1.18
C THR A 16 16.18 10.86 0.28
N ASP A 17 15.21 11.73 0.61
CA ASP A 17 14.84 12.12 1.97
C ASP A 17 13.32 12.03 2.10
N ILE A 18 12.82 11.05 2.85
CA ILE A 18 11.41 10.65 2.87
C ILE A 18 10.90 10.60 4.30
N SER A 19 9.73 11.18 4.52
CA SER A 19 8.94 11.01 5.74
C SER A 19 7.55 10.49 5.40
N VAL A 20 7.10 9.49 6.16
CA VAL A 20 5.78 8.88 6.04
C VAL A 20 5.14 8.81 7.41
N PHE A 21 3.94 9.33 7.55
CA PHE A 21 3.05 9.09 8.68
C PHE A 21 1.81 8.34 8.19
N ILE A 22 1.36 7.34 8.94
CA ILE A 22 0.12 6.61 8.70
C ILE A 22 -0.66 6.44 10.01
N ASN A 23 -1.98 6.62 9.94
CA ASN A 23 -2.93 6.23 10.96
C ASN A 23 -3.94 5.25 10.35
N LEU A 24 -3.97 4.01 10.83
CA LEU A 24 -4.85 2.95 10.32
C LEU A 24 -6.32 3.15 10.73
N ASP A 25 -6.57 3.93 11.78
CA ASP A 25 -7.91 4.26 12.30
C ASP A 25 -8.30 5.70 11.93
N GLY A 26 -7.88 6.15 10.73
CA GLY A 26 -8.11 7.48 10.22
C GLY A 26 -9.48 7.70 9.55
N ASN A 27 -9.59 8.83 8.88
CA ASN A 27 -10.78 9.27 8.14
C ASN A 27 -10.50 9.50 6.64
N GLY A 28 -9.31 9.15 6.16
CA GLY A 28 -8.90 9.36 4.77
C GLY A 28 -8.34 10.77 4.52
N ILE A 29 -7.76 11.39 5.54
CA ILE A 29 -7.09 12.68 5.39
C ILE A 29 -5.69 12.46 4.85
N SER A 30 -5.31 13.19 3.80
CA SER A 30 -3.98 13.03 3.19
C SER A 30 -3.29 14.34 2.85
N GLU A 31 -1.98 14.35 3.10
CA GLU A 31 -1.03 15.38 2.68
C GLU A 31 0.13 14.66 1.98
N ILE A 32 0.19 14.71 0.64
CA ILE A 32 1.11 13.88 -0.15
C ILE A 32 1.86 14.76 -1.15
N GLU A 33 3.18 14.75 -1.05
CA GLU A 33 4.12 15.48 -1.91
C GLU A 33 5.35 14.59 -2.17
N THR A 34 5.35 13.81 -3.25
CA THR A 34 6.52 12.99 -3.64
C THR A 34 7.35 13.62 -4.74
N GLY A 35 6.84 14.66 -5.40
CA GLY A 35 7.43 15.21 -6.62
C GLY A 35 7.06 14.41 -7.89
N ILE A 36 6.32 13.31 -7.75
CA ILE A 36 5.87 12.43 -8.83
C ILE A 36 4.33 12.48 -8.89
N PRO A 37 3.72 13.32 -9.75
CA PRO A 37 2.28 13.61 -9.69
C PRO A 37 1.36 12.39 -9.80
N PHE A 38 1.75 11.39 -10.63
CA PHE A 38 0.93 10.19 -10.76
C PHE A 38 1.02 9.30 -9.52
N LEU A 39 2.20 9.19 -8.90
CA LEU A 39 2.37 8.49 -7.63
C LEU A 39 1.56 9.17 -6.52
N ASP A 40 1.60 10.51 -6.43
CA ASP A 40 0.79 11.27 -5.48
C ASP A 40 -0.70 10.93 -5.64
N HIS A 41 -1.19 10.91 -6.88
CA HIS A 41 -2.58 10.54 -7.17
C HIS A 41 -2.89 9.09 -6.73
N MET A 42 -1.99 8.14 -6.92
CA MET A 42 -2.17 6.75 -6.48
C MET A 42 -2.14 6.61 -4.96
N LEU A 43 -1.26 7.33 -4.28
CA LEU A 43 -1.19 7.34 -2.81
C LEU A 43 -2.44 7.98 -2.18
N HIS A 44 -3.05 8.99 -2.83
CA HIS A 44 -4.35 9.52 -2.44
C HIS A 44 -5.45 8.45 -2.48
N GLN A 45 -5.39 7.48 -3.42
CA GLN A 45 -6.35 6.37 -3.41
C GLN A 45 -6.19 5.51 -2.15
N ILE A 46 -4.94 5.31 -1.67
CA ILE A 46 -4.68 4.55 -0.44
C ILE A 46 -5.35 5.23 0.76
N SER A 47 -5.20 6.53 0.90
CA SER A 47 -5.84 7.29 1.97
C SER A 47 -7.36 7.27 1.84
N SER A 48 -7.89 7.72 0.71
CA SER A 48 -9.31 7.94 0.49
C SER A 48 -10.15 6.66 0.59
N HIS A 49 -9.71 5.58 -0.05
CA HIS A 49 -10.46 4.32 -0.07
C HIS A 49 -10.13 3.40 1.11
N GLY A 50 -8.93 3.51 1.66
CA GLY A 50 -8.51 2.81 2.87
C GLY A 50 -9.05 3.44 4.16
N LEU A 51 -9.47 4.73 4.10
CA LEU A 51 -9.76 5.58 5.24
C LEU A 51 -8.58 5.70 6.21
N PHE A 52 -7.36 5.60 5.68
CA PHE A 52 -6.13 5.86 6.45
C PHE A 52 -5.81 7.35 6.39
N ASP A 53 -5.42 7.95 7.53
CA ASP A 53 -4.78 9.27 7.44
C ASP A 53 -3.33 9.06 7.04
N LEU A 54 -2.87 9.80 6.00
CA LEU A 54 -1.59 9.57 5.36
C LEU A 54 -0.88 10.90 5.07
N LYS A 55 0.34 11.05 5.63
CA LYS A 55 1.21 12.17 5.27
C LYS A 55 2.50 11.63 4.69
N ILE A 56 2.82 12.04 3.48
CA ILE A 56 4.02 11.62 2.77
C ILE A 56 4.71 12.86 2.19
N LYS A 57 5.97 13.03 2.54
CA LYS A 57 6.84 13.99 1.90
C LYS A 57 8.10 13.27 1.43
N ALA A 58 8.42 13.40 0.16
CA ALA A 58 9.63 12.86 -0.43
C ALA A 58 10.37 13.94 -1.23
N ILE A 59 11.68 13.95 -1.11
CA ILE A 59 12.61 14.68 -1.96
C ILE A 59 13.60 13.64 -2.46
N GLY A 60 13.66 13.44 -3.77
CA GLY A 60 14.57 12.48 -4.38
C GLY A 60 15.25 13.05 -5.62
N ASP A 61 16.13 12.25 -6.19
CA ASP A 61 16.93 12.56 -7.37
C ASP A 61 16.15 12.36 -8.69
N THR A 62 14.90 12.85 -8.74
CA THR A 62 13.98 12.74 -9.90
C THR A 62 14.52 13.36 -11.20
N HIS A 63 15.64 14.10 -11.14
CA HIS A 63 16.38 14.54 -12.31
C HIS A 63 17.10 13.40 -13.04
N ILE A 64 17.32 12.26 -12.38
CA ILE A 64 17.79 11.00 -12.97
C ILE A 64 16.60 10.26 -13.57
N ASP A 65 15.70 9.78 -12.70
CA ASP A 65 14.37 9.22 -12.98
C ASP A 65 13.55 9.12 -11.69
N ASP A 66 12.34 8.59 -11.77
CA ASP A 66 11.44 8.46 -10.63
C ASP A 66 11.67 7.18 -9.80
N HIS A 67 12.59 6.30 -10.21
CA HIS A 67 12.73 4.94 -9.63
C HIS A 67 13.07 4.97 -8.15
N HIS A 68 14.16 5.63 -7.77
CA HIS A 68 14.62 5.68 -6.37
C HIS A 68 13.57 6.27 -5.44
N THR A 69 12.91 7.35 -5.86
CA THR A 69 11.87 8.00 -5.07
C THR A 69 10.65 7.08 -4.92
N ASN A 70 10.20 6.46 -6.01
CA ASN A 70 9.06 5.55 -6.01
C ASN A 70 9.29 4.33 -5.12
N GLU A 71 10.46 3.68 -5.24
CA GLU A 71 10.85 2.52 -4.43
C GLU A 71 10.95 2.90 -2.95
N ASP A 72 11.66 3.97 -2.63
CA ASP A 72 11.91 4.40 -1.26
C ASP A 72 10.63 4.88 -0.54
N VAL A 73 9.67 5.47 -1.26
CA VAL A 73 8.32 5.74 -0.74
C VAL A 73 7.61 4.42 -0.42
N GLY A 74 7.69 3.42 -1.30
CA GLY A 74 7.15 2.08 -1.04
C GLY A 74 7.76 1.42 0.19
N ILE A 75 9.09 1.50 0.36
CA ILE A 75 9.82 1.00 1.54
C ILE A 75 9.34 1.71 2.82
N ALA A 76 9.31 3.05 2.80
CA ALA A 76 8.95 3.83 3.98
C ALA A 76 7.49 3.60 4.39
N LEU A 77 6.57 3.55 3.41
CA LEU A 77 5.16 3.27 3.65
C LEU A 77 4.94 1.84 4.16
N GLY A 78 5.64 0.84 3.59
CA GLY A 78 5.57 -0.54 4.06
C GLY A 78 6.01 -0.68 5.51
N LYS A 79 7.13 -0.05 5.89
CA LYS A 79 7.62 0.01 7.28
C LYS A 79 6.63 0.73 8.21
N ALA A 80 6.07 1.86 7.76
CA ALA A 80 5.09 2.61 8.53
C ALA A 80 3.84 1.76 8.77
N PHE A 81 3.32 1.10 7.74
CA PHE A 81 2.18 0.19 7.85
C PHE A 81 2.46 -0.95 8.84
N SER A 82 3.58 -1.66 8.70
CA SER A 82 3.96 -2.75 9.61
C SER A 82 4.06 -2.30 11.06
N LYS A 83 4.68 -1.15 11.30
CA LYS A 83 4.85 -0.58 12.64
C LYS A 83 3.51 -0.13 13.24
N ALA A 84 2.61 0.48 12.46
CA ALA A 84 1.28 0.88 12.89
C ALA A 84 0.39 -0.34 13.20
N LEU A 85 0.54 -1.42 12.44
CA LEU A 85 -0.20 -2.67 12.63
C LEU A 85 0.25 -3.42 13.90
N GLY A 86 1.50 -3.25 14.33
CA GLY A 86 2.04 -3.83 15.55
C GLY A 86 1.97 -5.36 15.56
N GLU A 87 1.50 -5.93 16.65
CA GLU A 87 1.41 -7.39 16.87
C GLU A 87 0.35 -8.09 16.01
N ARG A 88 -0.38 -7.37 15.16
CA ARG A 88 -1.48 -7.90 14.33
C ARG A 88 -2.60 -8.57 15.14
N LYS A 89 -2.74 -8.17 16.40
CA LYS A 89 -3.74 -8.69 17.33
C LYS A 89 -5.10 -8.10 17.04
N GLY A 90 -6.14 -8.92 17.05
CA GLY A 90 -7.51 -8.48 16.88
C GLY A 90 -7.93 -8.06 15.48
N ILE A 91 -7.05 -8.10 14.49
CA ILE A 91 -7.40 -7.71 13.12
C ILE A 91 -8.14 -8.81 12.37
N SER A 92 -8.85 -8.44 11.28
CA SER A 92 -9.47 -9.41 10.36
C SER A 92 -8.44 -10.24 9.61
N ARG A 93 -7.22 -9.72 9.42
CA ARG A 93 -6.05 -10.34 8.80
C ARG A 93 -6.13 -10.48 7.29
N PHE A 94 -7.24 -11.00 6.75
CA PHE A 94 -7.45 -11.19 5.32
C PHE A 94 -8.31 -10.07 4.77
N GLY A 95 -7.92 -9.56 3.60
CA GLY A 95 -8.71 -8.58 2.87
C GLY A 95 -8.71 -8.86 1.38
N HIS A 96 -9.83 -8.57 0.74
CA HIS A 96 -9.95 -8.67 -0.71
C HIS A 96 -10.93 -7.64 -1.24
N PHE A 97 -10.71 -7.20 -2.47
CA PHE A 97 -11.63 -6.29 -3.14
C PHE A 97 -11.50 -6.39 -4.65
N PHE A 98 -12.63 -6.20 -5.34
CA PHE A 98 -12.69 -6.02 -6.78
C PHE A 98 -13.07 -4.57 -7.05
N ALA A 99 -12.16 -3.78 -7.63
CA ALA A 99 -12.45 -2.41 -7.98
C ALA A 99 -12.67 -2.27 -9.49
N PRO A 100 -13.82 -1.80 -9.93
CA PRO A 100 -14.05 -1.38 -11.31
C PRO A 100 -13.64 0.09 -11.48
N LEU A 101 -13.13 0.41 -12.66
CA LEU A 101 -13.02 1.77 -13.17
C LEU A 101 -13.25 1.72 -14.66
N ASP A 102 -14.42 2.15 -15.09
CA ASP A 102 -14.93 2.02 -16.46
C ASP A 102 -14.74 0.59 -17.00
N GLU A 103 -13.92 0.37 -18.01
CA GLU A 103 -13.66 -0.94 -18.60
C GLU A 103 -12.67 -1.81 -17.82
N ALA A 104 -11.95 -1.21 -16.85
CA ALA A 104 -10.98 -1.93 -16.04
C ALA A 104 -11.64 -2.56 -14.82
N LEU A 105 -11.22 -3.78 -14.50
CA LEU A 105 -11.57 -4.49 -13.27
C LEU A 105 -10.33 -5.17 -12.73
N VAL A 106 -9.93 -4.83 -11.51
CA VAL A 106 -8.77 -5.40 -10.82
C VAL A 106 -9.21 -6.02 -9.50
N GLN A 107 -8.72 -7.22 -9.24
CA GLN A 107 -8.85 -7.93 -7.97
C GLN A 107 -7.57 -7.79 -7.17
N VAL A 108 -7.71 -7.48 -5.89
CA VAL A 108 -6.63 -7.55 -4.90
C VAL A 108 -7.05 -8.45 -3.74
N THR A 109 -6.14 -9.32 -3.31
CA THR A 109 -6.30 -10.16 -2.13
C THR A 109 -5.02 -10.14 -1.32
N LEU A 110 -5.11 -9.96 0.00
CA LEU A 110 -3.95 -9.90 0.87
C LEU A 110 -4.15 -10.62 2.21
N ASP A 111 -3.02 -11.03 2.80
CA ASP A 111 -2.91 -11.61 4.14
C ASP A 111 -1.83 -10.85 4.94
N CYS A 112 -2.21 -10.26 6.07
CA CYS A 112 -1.28 -9.62 7.01
C CYS A 112 -0.50 -10.66 7.82
N SER A 113 0.14 -11.62 7.13
CA SER A 113 0.75 -12.82 7.70
C SER A 113 2.10 -12.63 8.39
N GLY A 114 2.83 -11.54 8.09
CA GLY A 114 4.25 -11.38 8.44
C GLY A 114 5.21 -11.93 7.38
N ARG A 115 4.71 -12.61 6.35
CA ARG A 115 5.49 -13.22 5.26
C ARG A 115 5.34 -12.41 3.98
N PRO A 116 6.37 -11.69 3.53
CA PRO A 116 6.29 -10.92 2.30
C PRO A 116 6.20 -11.85 1.08
N HIS A 117 5.20 -11.63 0.25
CA HIS A 117 5.07 -12.29 -1.05
C HIS A 117 4.22 -11.43 -1.98
N LEU A 118 4.69 -11.16 -3.18
CA LEU A 118 3.94 -10.47 -4.22
C LEU A 118 3.67 -11.39 -5.41
N SER A 119 2.39 -11.59 -5.73
CA SER A 119 1.94 -12.08 -7.03
C SER A 119 1.32 -10.91 -7.79
N TYR A 120 1.90 -10.55 -8.94
CA TYR A 120 1.50 -9.36 -9.68
C TYR A 120 1.22 -9.72 -11.13
N ASP A 121 -0.03 -9.51 -11.55
CA ASP A 121 -0.49 -9.75 -12.92
C ASP A 121 -1.33 -8.57 -13.42
N LEU A 122 -0.67 -7.46 -13.75
CA LEU A 122 -1.24 -6.36 -14.52
C LEU A 122 -0.56 -6.29 -15.88
N GLN A 123 -1.37 -6.19 -16.94
CA GLN A 123 -0.93 -6.07 -18.34
C GLN A 123 -1.05 -4.60 -18.78
N LEU A 124 -0.05 -3.80 -18.46
CA LEU A 124 -0.01 -2.37 -18.78
C LEU A 124 0.57 -2.17 -20.17
N LYS A 125 -0.28 -1.79 -21.15
CA LYS A 125 0.13 -1.65 -22.56
C LYS A 125 0.89 -0.37 -22.84
N ALA A 126 0.55 0.73 -22.13
CA ALA A 126 1.26 1.99 -22.27
C ALA A 126 2.54 1.95 -21.43
N PRO A 127 3.70 2.32 -21.97
CA PRO A 127 4.95 2.35 -21.19
C PRO A 127 4.95 3.49 -20.15
N ARG A 128 4.07 4.51 -20.34
CA ARG A 128 3.96 5.67 -19.46
C ARG A 128 2.51 6.11 -19.28
N ILE A 129 2.25 6.69 -18.09
CA ILE A 129 1.02 7.43 -17.76
C ILE A 129 1.46 8.84 -17.38
N GLY A 130 1.24 9.82 -18.27
CA GLY A 130 1.91 11.11 -18.14
C GLY A 130 3.43 10.93 -18.22
N ASN A 131 4.16 11.36 -17.19
CA ASN A 131 5.61 11.19 -17.10
C ASN A 131 6.02 9.96 -16.27
N TYR A 132 5.09 9.21 -15.71
CA TYR A 132 5.33 8.07 -14.84
C TYR A 132 5.49 6.78 -15.64
N ASP A 133 6.62 6.10 -15.51
CA ASP A 133 6.85 4.81 -16.16
C ASP A 133 6.01 3.71 -15.50
N THR A 134 5.26 2.94 -16.30
CA THR A 134 4.31 1.96 -15.77
C THR A 134 4.96 0.77 -15.07
N GLU A 135 6.22 0.48 -15.32
CA GLU A 135 6.98 -0.55 -14.60
C GLU A 135 7.18 -0.18 -13.12
N LEU A 136 7.21 1.11 -12.77
CA LEU A 136 7.35 1.58 -11.41
C LEU A 136 6.17 1.20 -10.50
N VAL A 137 5.01 0.88 -11.05
CA VAL A 137 3.86 0.36 -10.29
C VAL A 137 4.24 -0.95 -9.60
N LYS A 138 4.89 -1.86 -10.33
CA LYS A 138 5.33 -3.15 -9.76
C LYS A 138 6.42 -2.94 -8.71
N GLU A 139 7.37 -2.06 -8.97
CA GLU A 139 8.48 -1.74 -8.04
C GLU A 139 7.95 -1.16 -6.72
N PHE A 140 6.95 -0.26 -6.79
CA PHE A 140 6.27 0.24 -5.59
C PHE A 140 5.69 -0.90 -4.74
N PHE A 141 4.96 -1.84 -5.36
CA PHE A 141 4.36 -2.96 -4.63
C PHE A 141 5.40 -3.96 -4.11
N ILE A 142 6.49 -4.21 -4.84
CA ILE A 142 7.64 -5.01 -4.34
C ILE A 142 8.21 -4.38 -3.08
N ALA A 143 8.51 -3.09 -3.13
CA ALA A 143 9.08 -2.34 -2.01
C ALA A 143 8.13 -2.34 -0.80
N PHE A 144 6.85 -2.05 -1.02
CA PHE A 144 5.83 -2.06 0.03
C PHE A 144 5.67 -3.45 0.67
N VAL A 145 5.51 -4.50 -0.11
CA VAL A 145 5.29 -5.87 0.37
C VAL A 145 6.47 -6.37 1.20
N ASN A 146 7.69 -6.16 0.70
CA ASN A 146 8.91 -6.59 1.40
C ASN A 146 9.08 -5.91 2.76
N ASN A 147 8.57 -4.69 2.93
CA ASN A 147 8.73 -3.91 4.16
C ASN A 147 7.49 -3.92 5.07
N SER A 148 6.33 -4.32 4.56
CA SER A 148 5.09 -4.48 5.36
C SER A 148 4.91 -5.90 5.90
N GLY A 149 5.55 -6.90 5.29
CA GLY A 149 5.40 -8.30 5.66
C GLY A 149 4.02 -8.86 5.32
N ILE A 150 3.38 -8.38 4.25
CA ILE A 150 2.12 -8.94 3.77
C ILE A 150 2.34 -9.91 2.61
N THR A 151 1.41 -10.85 2.46
CA THR A 151 1.23 -11.60 1.21
C THR A 151 0.21 -10.83 0.37
N LEU A 152 0.54 -10.47 -0.88
CA LEU A 152 -0.29 -9.67 -1.76
C LEU A 152 -0.43 -10.32 -3.13
N HIS A 153 -1.67 -10.48 -3.59
CA HIS A 153 -2.01 -10.92 -4.95
C HIS A 153 -2.78 -9.82 -5.66
N ILE A 154 -2.33 -9.43 -6.84
CA ILE A 154 -2.93 -8.41 -7.72
C ILE A 154 -3.20 -9.08 -9.07
N ASN A 155 -4.47 -9.14 -9.46
CA ASN A 155 -4.89 -9.76 -10.71
C ASN A 155 -5.75 -8.79 -11.53
N GLN A 156 -5.35 -8.53 -12.77
CA GLN A 156 -6.19 -7.84 -13.74
C GLN A 156 -7.22 -8.83 -14.31
N ILE A 157 -8.50 -8.52 -14.10
CA ILE A 157 -9.60 -9.33 -14.67
C ILE A 157 -9.96 -8.81 -16.05
N ARG A 158 -10.01 -7.47 -16.21
CA ARG A 158 -10.29 -6.77 -17.48
C ARG A 158 -9.61 -5.42 -17.48
N GLY A 159 -9.55 -4.81 -18.65
CA GLY A 159 -9.08 -3.43 -18.85
C GLY A 159 -8.12 -3.31 -20.01
N SER A 160 -8.09 -2.13 -20.60
CA SER A 160 -7.21 -1.79 -21.72
C SER A 160 -6.47 -0.46 -21.53
N ASN A 161 -7.04 0.47 -20.77
CA ASN A 161 -6.41 1.74 -20.42
C ASN A 161 -5.51 1.55 -19.20
N SER A 162 -4.20 1.76 -19.36
CA SER A 162 -3.21 1.55 -18.30
C SER A 162 -3.47 2.42 -17.07
N HIS A 163 -3.95 3.66 -17.23
CA HIS A 163 -4.32 4.53 -16.11
C HIS A 163 -5.47 3.91 -15.30
N HIS A 164 -6.56 3.50 -15.97
CA HIS A 164 -7.72 2.88 -15.32
C HIS A 164 -7.34 1.60 -14.59
N ILE A 165 -6.48 0.77 -15.19
CA ILE A 165 -6.01 -0.48 -14.56
C ILE A 165 -5.21 -0.17 -13.29
N VAL A 166 -4.26 0.77 -13.34
CA VAL A 166 -3.42 1.12 -12.17
C VAL A 166 -4.27 1.76 -11.08
N GLU A 167 -5.15 2.71 -11.40
CA GLU A 167 -6.00 3.35 -10.41
C GLU A 167 -7.00 2.36 -9.79
N ALA A 168 -7.61 1.47 -10.58
CA ALA A 168 -8.44 0.39 -10.06
C ALA A 168 -7.65 -0.54 -9.11
N CYS A 169 -6.38 -0.82 -9.45
CA CYS A 169 -5.48 -1.59 -8.59
C CYS A 169 -5.28 -0.91 -7.23
N PHE A 170 -4.93 0.37 -7.19
CA PHE A 170 -4.74 1.10 -5.93
C PHE A 170 -6.03 1.23 -5.11
N LYS A 171 -7.18 1.41 -5.76
CA LYS A 171 -8.51 1.38 -5.09
C LYS A 171 -8.79 0.01 -4.47
N ALA A 172 -8.57 -1.07 -5.22
CA ALA A 172 -8.78 -2.43 -4.73
C ALA A 172 -7.83 -2.76 -3.57
N PHE A 173 -6.54 -2.38 -3.70
CA PHE A 173 -5.53 -2.55 -2.67
C PHE A 173 -5.91 -1.81 -1.37
N SER A 174 -6.32 -0.56 -1.47
CA SER A 174 -6.72 0.26 -0.33
C SER A 174 -7.90 -0.34 0.43
N ARG A 175 -8.92 -0.80 -0.30
CA ARG A 175 -10.11 -1.45 0.27
C ARG A 175 -9.78 -2.80 0.91
N ALA A 176 -8.90 -3.59 0.27
CA ALA A 176 -8.43 -4.85 0.81
C ALA A 176 -7.59 -4.64 2.09
N MET A 177 -6.70 -3.63 2.10
CA MET A 177 -5.93 -3.25 3.29
C MET A 177 -6.86 -2.84 4.44
N ARG A 178 -7.84 -1.97 4.18
CA ARG A 178 -8.83 -1.56 5.18
C ARG A 178 -9.53 -2.79 5.77
N MET A 179 -10.07 -3.68 4.95
CA MET A 179 -10.75 -4.89 5.40
C MET A 179 -9.83 -5.76 6.27
N ALA A 180 -8.57 -5.95 5.86
CA ALA A 180 -7.62 -6.78 6.59
C ALA A 180 -7.22 -6.20 7.96
N THR A 181 -7.19 -4.87 8.07
CA THR A 181 -6.78 -4.16 9.28
C THR A 181 -7.94 -3.83 10.23
N GLU A 182 -9.19 -3.98 9.81
CA GLU A 182 -10.36 -3.78 10.67
C GLU A 182 -10.30 -4.71 11.89
N ILE A 183 -10.68 -4.18 13.05
CA ILE A 183 -10.73 -4.96 14.30
C ILE A 183 -11.97 -5.85 14.31
N ASP A 184 -11.78 -7.16 14.39
CA ASP A 184 -12.85 -8.12 14.63
C ASP A 184 -13.15 -8.16 16.13
N LEU A 185 -14.26 -7.57 16.54
CA LEU A 185 -14.67 -7.47 17.94
C LEU A 185 -14.84 -8.83 18.63
N ARG A 186 -15.06 -9.92 17.88
CA ARG A 186 -15.19 -11.28 18.40
C ARG A 186 -13.86 -11.93 18.78
N ARG A 187 -12.74 -11.33 18.32
CA ARG A 187 -11.38 -11.82 18.60
C ARG A 187 -10.38 -10.72 18.92
N SER A 188 -10.86 -9.59 19.45
CA SER A 188 -10.06 -8.38 19.68
C SER A 188 -8.78 -8.60 20.49
N ASP A 189 -8.72 -9.63 21.32
CA ASP A 189 -7.60 -9.97 22.19
C ASP A 189 -6.75 -11.15 21.73
N SER A 190 -7.02 -11.70 20.54
CA SER A 190 -6.30 -12.86 20.02
C SER A 190 -5.58 -12.56 18.70
N ILE A 191 -4.50 -13.30 18.45
CA ILE A 191 -3.83 -13.30 17.15
C ILE A 191 -4.68 -14.15 16.19
N PRO A 192 -5.04 -13.63 15.00
CA PRO A 192 -5.91 -14.32 14.04
C PRO A 192 -5.17 -15.45 13.30
N SER A 193 -4.71 -16.46 14.04
CA SER A 193 -3.95 -17.59 13.51
C SER A 193 -4.29 -18.87 14.27
N SER A 194 -4.52 -19.97 13.57
CA SER A 194 -4.68 -21.30 14.17
C SER A 194 -3.43 -21.77 14.92
N LYS A 195 -2.25 -21.20 14.61
CA LYS A 195 -0.99 -21.46 15.30
C LYS A 195 -0.81 -20.64 16.58
N GLY A 196 -1.72 -19.68 16.85
CA GLY A 196 -1.59 -18.74 17.98
C GLY A 196 -0.52 -17.67 17.82
N MET A 197 0.15 -17.62 16.65
CA MET A 197 1.18 -16.63 16.33
C MET A 197 1.17 -16.30 14.84
N LEU A 198 1.68 -15.13 14.50
CA LEU A 198 2.07 -14.71 13.16
C LEU A 198 3.57 -14.42 13.15
N GLU A 199 4.21 -14.51 12.00
CA GLU A 199 5.63 -14.19 11.89
C GLU A 199 5.82 -12.68 12.10
N ASN A 200 6.70 -12.33 13.05
CA ASN A 200 7.18 -10.98 13.28
C ASN A 200 8.51 -10.84 12.56
N GLN A 201 8.64 -9.82 11.74
CA GLN A 201 9.95 -9.38 11.27
C GLN A 201 10.62 -8.49 12.30
#